data_355739089ba9ac4d9ce3c66b19be6984
#
_entry.id   355739089ba9ac4d9ce3c66b19be6984
#
_cell.length_a   1.000
_cell.length_b   1.000
_cell.length_c   1.000
_cell.angle_alpha   90.00
_cell.angle_beta   90.00
_cell.angle_gamma   90.00
#
_symmetry.space_group_name_H-M   'P 1'
#
loop_
_entity.id
_entity.type
_entity.pdbx_description
1 polymer ?
#
loop_
_entity_poly.entity_id
_entity_poly.type
_entity_poly.pdbx_seq_one_letter_code
_entity_poly.pdbx_strand_id
1 'polypeptide(L)'
;HWPVIGWPSDIPAISKKQADEFYALYYQPQNLTLILVGDFKAGEAVPMAERYFGRIPRGSQPPPEVTTLEIPSLGEKRYNAEAETNPQVEMMWRSVGFGHKDSYPLEVVQQLLLGRTGRLHKGLVLGSQVSTDVSAQQDSRKWAGAFEISAEVKDGHNTDEVEKAIEKELERLKTEDVPAEELQKVKNNFAAAEYRKLSANTPILFQLIFNEGLGDWHEVNTADAKIQAVTASDVKRVMGQYFKKENRAVAVYTRKAGSGSSTEDPDMNGLSPEQKPVARQITAAIQGENDTAGLKAQLAKIEAALASADPKKQPLQKFMIRKITARIAQLEKR
;
A
#
# COMPACT_ATOMS: atom_id res chain seq x y z
N HIS A 1 -7.25 14.47 -12.91
CA HIS A 1 -6.66 14.29 -11.60
C HIS A 1 -5.15 14.44 -11.66
N TRP A 2 -4.58 15.19 -10.73
CA TRP A 2 -3.15 15.35 -10.58
C TRP A 2 -2.62 14.26 -9.66
N PRO A 3 -1.58 13.53 -10.02
CA PRO A 3 -0.93 12.61 -9.11
C PRO A 3 -0.26 13.39 -7.96
N VAL A 4 -0.10 12.76 -6.79
CA VAL A 4 0.50 13.42 -5.60
C VAL A 4 1.90 13.96 -5.89
N ILE A 5 2.71 13.24 -6.67
CA ILE A 5 4.06 13.68 -7.08
C ILE A 5 4.02 14.73 -8.20
N GLY A 6 2.88 14.93 -8.87
CA GLY A 6 2.74 15.76 -10.06
C GLY A 6 3.21 15.05 -11.34
N TRP A 7 3.13 15.76 -12.45
CA TRP A 7 3.59 15.25 -13.73
C TRP A 7 5.08 15.62 -13.95
N PRO A 8 5.89 14.74 -14.55
CA PRO A 8 7.30 15.05 -14.84
C PRO A 8 7.48 16.34 -15.64
N SER A 9 6.51 16.68 -16.51
CA SER A 9 6.51 17.92 -17.28
C SER A 9 6.34 19.19 -16.45
N ASP A 10 5.68 19.09 -15.28
CA ASP A 10 5.40 20.27 -14.44
C ASP A 10 6.60 20.66 -13.58
N ILE A 11 7.44 19.67 -13.19
CA ILE A 11 8.58 19.91 -12.29
C ILE A 11 9.56 20.95 -12.84
N PRO A 12 10.00 20.88 -14.11
CA PRO A 12 10.87 21.90 -14.68
C PRO A 12 10.21 23.28 -14.84
N ALA A 13 8.87 23.31 -14.85
CA ALA A 13 8.10 24.55 -15.02
C ALA A 13 7.87 25.31 -13.71
N ILE A 14 8.16 24.70 -12.55
CA ILE A 14 8.03 25.35 -11.25
C ILE A 14 9.02 26.51 -11.16
N SER A 15 8.51 27.73 -11.10
CA SER A 15 9.34 28.94 -10.95
C SER A 15 9.69 29.18 -9.48
N LYS A 16 10.80 29.89 -9.26
CA LYS A 16 11.19 30.34 -7.92
C LYS A 16 10.05 31.15 -7.26
N LYS A 17 9.36 31.98 -8.01
CA LYS A 17 8.23 32.78 -7.51
C LYS A 17 7.12 31.89 -6.93
N GLN A 18 6.72 30.84 -7.65
CA GLN A 18 5.69 29.90 -7.17
C GLN A 18 6.14 29.16 -5.90
N ALA A 19 7.42 28.76 -5.83
CA ALA A 19 7.96 28.11 -4.64
C ALA A 19 7.98 29.07 -3.43
N ASP A 20 8.40 30.33 -3.64
CA ASP A 20 8.41 31.37 -2.60
C ASP A 20 6.98 31.67 -2.08
N GLU A 21 6.02 31.82 -3.00
CA GLU A 21 4.60 32.06 -2.66
C GLU A 21 3.99 30.88 -1.86
N PHE A 22 4.28 29.65 -2.29
CA PHE A 22 3.84 28.44 -1.57
C PHE A 22 4.46 28.38 -0.17
N TYR A 23 5.76 28.63 -0.06
CA TYR A 23 6.44 28.63 1.23
C TYR A 23 5.89 29.72 2.15
N ALA A 24 5.72 30.95 1.64
CA ALA A 24 5.17 32.08 2.40
C ALA A 24 3.74 31.82 2.89
N LEU A 25 2.95 31.01 2.17
CA LEU A 25 1.58 30.72 2.53
C LEU A 25 1.45 29.57 3.52
N TYR A 26 2.19 28.48 3.30
CA TYR A 26 1.99 27.23 4.07
C TYR A 26 3.00 27.02 5.20
N TYR A 27 4.21 27.60 5.11
CA TYR A 27 5.26 27.43 6.12
C TYR A 27 5.30 28.61 7.09
N GLN A 28 4.18 28.84 7.75
CA GLN A 28 4.02 29.92 8.74
C GLN A 28 3.80 29.33 10.14
N PRO A 29 4.22 30.03 11.23
CA PRO A 29 4.10 29.51 12.59
C PRO A 29 2.70 29.05 12.97
N GLN A 30 1.66 29.74 12.51
CA GLN A 30 0.28 29.38 12.78
C GLN A 30 -0.20 28.12 12.03
N ASN A 31 0.56 27.61 11.09
CA ASN A 31 0.27 26.38 10.31
C ASN A 31 1.28 25.26 10.60
N LEU A 32 2.11 25.43 11.63
CA LEU A 32 3.13 24.45 12.01
C LEU A 32 2.92 23.98 13.43
N THR A 33 3.03 22.69 13.65
CA THR A 33 3.03 22.05 14.96
C THR A 33 4.38 21.43 15.22
N LEU A 34 5.04 21.81 16.32
CA LEU A 34 6.28 21.20 16.78
C LEU A 34 5.95 20.01 17.68
N ILE A 35 6.41 18.85 17.31
CA ILE A 35 6.22 17.62 18.10
C ILE A 35 7.57 17.13 18.58
N LEU A 36 7.70 16.96 19.88
CA LEU A 36 8.91 16.46 20.55
C LEU A 36 8.54 15.19 21.32
N VAL A 37 9.30 14.12 21.10
CA VAL A 37 9.12 12.84 21.80
C VAL A 37 10.49 12.34 22.25
N GLY A 38 10.64 12.09 23.56
CA GLY A 38 11.90 11.63 24.12
C GLY A 38 11.98 11.86 25.62
N ASP A 39 13.16 11.65 26.17
CA ASP A 39 13.47 11.89 27.59
C ASP A 39 13.88 13.35 27.80
N PHE A 40 12.94 14.22 28.09
CA PHE A 40 13.17 15.64 28.40
C PHE A 40 12.14 16.17 29.40
N LYS A 41 12.46 17.30 30.01
CA LYS A 41 11.55 18.02 30.90
C LYS A 41 10.80 19.10 30.08
N ALA A 42 9.48 19.07 30.11
CA ALA A 42 8.66 20.06 29.40
C ALA A 42 8.99 21.50 29.82
N GLY A 43 9.28 21.73 31.11
CA GLY A 43 9.68 23.05 31.63
C GLY A 43 11.01 23.59 31.07
N GLU A 44 11.83 22.76 30.45
CA GLU A 44 13.08 23.16 29.77
C GLU A 44 12.86 23.24 28.26
N ALA A 45 12.10 22.28 27.68
CA ALA A 45 11.87 22.21 26.25
C ALA A 45 10.97 23.34 25.72
N VAL A 46 9.90 23.69 26.46
CA VAL A 46 8.97 24.75 26.02
C VAL A 46 9.66 26.10 25.93
N PRO A 47 10.41 26.60 26.95
CA PRO A 47 11.13 27.87 26.82
C PRO A 47 12.21 27.84 25.72
N MET A 48 12.81 26.68 25.46
CA MET A 48 13.74 26.51 24.38
C MET A 48 13.05 26.65 23.01
N ALA A 49 11.89 26.00 22.83
CA ALA A 49 11.08 26.14 21.63
C ALA A 49 10.64 27.61 21.40
N GLU A 50 10.16 28.27 22.46
CA GLU A 50 9.79 29.69 22.43
C GLU A 50 10.98 30.59 22.03
N ARG A 51 12.17 30.33 22.58
CA ARG A 51 13.39 31.08 22.24
C ARG A 51 13.77 30.99 20.77
N TYR A 52 13.61 29.80 20.15
CA TYR A 52 14.03 29.59 18.77
C TYR A 52 12.94 29.94 17.76
N PHE A 53 11.68 29.60 18.03
CA PHE A 53 10.56 29.76 17.11
C PHE A 53 9.70 30.98 17.40
N GLY A 54 9.60 31.42 18.65
CA GLY A 54 8.76 32.56 19.06
C GLY A 54 9.12 33.90 18.42
N ARG A 55 10.36 34.04 17.92
CA ARG A 55 10.81 35.23 17.16
C ARG A 55 10.32 35.26 15.70
N ILE A 56 9.75 34.16 15.18
CA ILE A 56 9.26 34.11 13.81
C ILE A 56 7.88 34.77 13.80
N PRO A 57 7.68 35.83 13.02
CA PRO A 57 6.41 36.53 13.00
C PRO A 57 5.30 35.65 12.40
N ARG A 58 4.10 35.82 12.93
CA ARG A 58 2.92 35.19 12.37
C ARG A 58 2.70 35.69 10.93
N GLY A 59 2.34 34.80 10.02
CA GLY A 59 2.01 35.18 8.66
C GLY A 59 0.74 36.00 8.55
N SER A 60 0.62 36.75 7.48
CA SER A 60 -0.48 37.72 7.26
C SER A 60 -1.83 37.05 6.98
N GLN A 61 -1.81 35.84 6.42
CA GLN A 61 -3.02 35.10 6.03
C GLN A 61 -2.88 33.62 6.37
N PRO A 62 -3.96 32.94 6.83
CA PRO A 62 -3.96 31.49 6.94
C PRO A 62 -3.97 30.84 5.55
N PRO A 63 -3.56 29.57 5.42
CA PRO A 63 -3.81 28.81 4.21
C PRO A 63 -5.30 28.83 3.84
N PRO A 64 -5.62 28.82 2.52
CA PRO A 64 -7.01 28.84 2.08
C PRO A 64 -7.76 27.60 2.58
N GLU A 65 -9.00 27.80 2.99
CA GLU A 65 -9.87 26.72 3.40
C GLU A 65 -10.27 25.86 2.19
N VAL A 66 -10.26 24.52 2.38
CA VAL A 66 -10.74 23.59 1.35
C VAL A 66 -12.26 23.54 1.40
N THR A 67 -12.89 24.15 0.41
CA THR A 67 -14.36 24.25 0.31
C THR A 67 -14.97 23.30 -0.72
N THR A 68 -14.14 22.67 -1.54
CA THR A 68 -14.61 21.75 -2.59
C THR A 68 -15.14 20.45 -1.99
N LEU A 69 -16.42 20.16 -2.23
CA LEU A 69 -17.05 18.90 -1.89
C LEU A 69 -17.23 18.07 -3.15
N GLU A 70 -16.85 16.82 -3.07
CA GLU A 70 -17.13 15.89 -4.15
C GLU A 70 -18.59 15.45 -4.11
N ILE A 71 -19.24 15.46 -5.28
CA ILE A 71 -20.59 14.92 -5.40
C ILE A 71 -20.61 13.40 -5.15
N PRO A 72 -21.71 12.84 -4.60
CA PRO A 72 -21.87 11.39 -4.47
C PRO A 72 -21.75 10.70 -5.83
N SER A 73 -21.18 9.51 -5.84
CA SER A 73 -21.14 8.67 -7.04
C SER A 73 -22.55 8.20 -7.40
N LEU A 74 -22.94 8.35 -8.66
CA LEU A 74 -24.26 7.94 -9.15
C LEU A 74 -24.28 6.55 -9.77
N GLY A 75 -23.12 5.88 -9.83
CA GLY A 75 -23.00 4.53 -10.38
C GLY A 75 -21.59 3.99 -10.26
N GLU A 76 -21.45 2.69 -10.44
CA GLU A 76 -20.15 2.02 -10.47
C GLU A 76 -19.24 2.61 -11.54
N LYS A 77 -17.99 2.83 -11.20
CA LYS A 77 -16.93 3.19 -12.16
C LYS A 77 -16.07 1.96 -12.41
N ARG A 78 -15.85 1.61 -13.67
CA ARG A 78 -15.01 0.48 -14.06
C ARG A 78 -13.85 0.93 -14.92
N TYR A 79 -12.66 0.44 -14.60
CA TYR A 79 -11.44 0.65 -15.37
C TYR A 79 -10.82 -0.69 -15.68
N ASN A 80 -10.54 -0.95 -16.95
CA ASN A 80 -9.84 -2.15 -17.40
C ASN A 80 -8.53 -1.72 -18.04
N ALA A 81 -7.43 -2.32 -17.62
CA ALA A 81 -6.09 -2.04 -18.13
C ALA A 81 -5.33 -3.33 -18.40
N GLU A 82 -4.50 -3.29 -19.45
CA GLU A 82 -3.47 -4.30 -19.68
C GLU A 82 -2.13 -3.74 -19.22
N ALA A 83 -1.43 -4.46 -18.35
CA ALA A 83 -0.15 -4.05 -17.78
C ALA A 83 0.83 -5.23 -17.70
N GLU A 84 2.12 -4.92 -17.55
CA GLU A 84 3.16 -5.92 -17.29
C GLU A 84 3.18 -6.30 -15.80
N THR A 85 2.03 -6.75 -15.29
CA THR A 85 1.83 -7.15 -13.89
C THR A 85 1.06 -8.47 -13.82
N ASN A 86 1.01 -9.07 -12.65
CA ASN A 86 0.07 -10.16 -12.42
C ASN A 86 -1.36 -9.62 -12.52
N PRO A 87 -2.30 -10.43 -13.04
CA PRO A 87 -3.70 -10.03 -13.04
C PRO A 87 -4.17 -9.72 -11.61
N GLN A 88 -4.89 -8.62 -11.46
CA GLN A 88 -5.37 -8.18 -10.13
C GLN A 88 -6.68 -7.42 -10.25
N VAL A 89 -7.43 -7.42 -9.16
CA VAL A 89 -8.66 -6.66 -8.99
C VAL A 89 -8.46 -5.70 -7.82
N GLU A 90 -8.73 -4.42 -8.05
CA GLU A 90 -8.79 -3.39 -7.02
C GLU A 90 -10.20 -2.84 -6.95
N MET A 91 -10.77 -2.83 -5.76
CA MET A 91 -12.11 -2.34 -5.50
C MET A 91 -12.04 -1.25 -4.45
N MET A 92 -12.59 -0.08 -4.75
CA MET A 92 -12.59 1.07 -3.86
C MET A 92 -14.01 1.57 -3.62
N TRP A 93 -14.33 1.86 -2.38
CA TRP A 93 -15.56 2.56 -1.97
C TRP A 93 -15.21 3.87 -1.28
N ARG A 94 -15.95 4.91 -1.58
CA ARG A 94 -15.84 6.14 -0.80
C ARG A 94 -16.31 5.89 0.62
N SER A 95 -15.54 6.35 1.57
CA SER A 95 -15.82 6.25 2.99
C SER A 95 -15.76 7.62 3.67
N VAL A 96 -15.48 7.66 4.93
CA VAL A 96 -15.53 8.85 5.76
C VAL A 96 -14.17 9.38 6.14
N GLY A 97 -14.10 10.69 6.40
CA GLY A 97 -12.89 11.33 6.88
C GLY A 97 -12.54 10.97 8.32
N PHE A 98 -11.36 11.41 8.72
CA PHE A 98 -10.80 11.24 10.05
C PHE A 98 -11.74 11.81 11.14
N GLY A 99 -11.83 11.10 12.26
CA GLY A 99 -12.69 11.50 13.39
C GLY A 99 -14.19 11.29 13.19
N HIS A 100 -14.65 10.89 12.01
CA HIS A 100 -16.05 10.54 11.80
C HIS A 100 -16.43 9.28 12.58
N LYS A 101 -17.63 9.25 13.18
CA LYS A 101 -18.09 8.09 13.99
C LYS A 101 -18.02 6.74 13.28
N ASP A 102 -18.16 6.74 11.96
CA ASP A 102 -18.15 5.52 11.16
C ASP A 102 -16.74 5.08 10.75
N SER A 103 -15.69 5.88 10.98
CA SER A 103 -14.31 5.47 10.73
C SER A 103 -13.91 4.27 11.60
N TYR A 104 -14.37 4.20 12.85
CA TYR A 104 -14.05 3.12 13.79
C TYR A 104 -14.67 1.76 13.40
N PRO A 105 -15.98 1.66 13.09
CA PRO A 105 -16.50 0.41 12.58
C PRO A 105 -15.95 0.03 11.21
N LEU A 106 -15.55 0.97 10.35
CA LEU A 106 -14.85 0.66 9.09
C LEU A 106 -13.44 0.12 9.33
N GLU A 107 -12.72 0.64 10.33
CA GLU A 107 -11.43 0.07 10.77
C GLU A 107 -11.62 -1.37 11.32
N VAL A 108 -12.69 -1.63 12.06
CA VAL A 108 -13.03 -2.99 12.50
C VAL A 108 -13.33 -3.89 11.29
N VAL A 109 -14.05 -3.41 10.27
CA VAL A 109 -14.27 -4.14 9.01
C VAL A 109 -12.94 -4.49 8.33
N GLN A 110 -12.01 -3.53 8.24
CA GLN A 110 -10.67 -3.78 7.73
C GLN A 110 -10.00 -4.96 8.46
N GLN A 111 -10.02 -4.95 9.79
CA GLN A 111 -9.38 -5.98 10.60
C GLN A 111 -10.07 -7.35 10.50
N LEU A 112 -11.40 -7.39 10.29
CA LEU A 112 -12.16 -8.61 10.02
C LEU A 112 -11.77 -9.23 8.67
N LEU A 113 -11.47 -8.41 7.68
CA LEU A 113 -11.12 -8.82 6.32
C LEU A 113 -9.64 -9.15 6.15
N LEU A 114 -8.75 -8.42 6.85
CA LEU A 114 -7.31 -8.39 6.65
C LEU A 114 -6.57 -9.54 7.37
N GLY A 115 -5.38 -9.88 6.81
CA GLY A 115 -4.40 -10.78 7.39
C GLY A 115 -4.75 -12.26 7.25
N ARG A 116 -3.83 -13.13 7.66
CA ARG A 116 -3.94 -14.59 7.49
C ARG A 116 -5.17 -15.22 8.16
N THR A 117 -5.71 -14.60 9.18
CA THR A 117 -6.91 -15.05 9.89
C THR A 117 -8.16 -14.28 9.47
N GLY A 118 -8.03 -13.29 8.58
CA GLY A 118 -9.11 -12.49 8.04
C GLY A 118 -9.97 -13.26 7.05
N ARG A 119 -11.21 -12.79 6.86
CA ARG A 119 -12.21 -13.48 6.03
C ARG A 119 -11.80 -13.56 4.57
N LEU A 120 -11.18 -12.49 4.01
CA LEU A 120 -10.74 -12.50 2.62
C LEU A 120 -9.64 -13.54 2.39
N HIS A 121 -8.61 -13.59 3.24
CA HIS A 121 -7.56 -14.59 3.10
C HIS A 121 -8.10 -16.02 3.25
N LYS A 122 -8.97 -16.25 4.23
CA LYS A 122 -9.63 -17.57 4.41
C LYS A 122 -10.52 -17.94 3.23
N GLY A 123 -11.27 -16.98 2.68
CA GLY A 123 -12.20 -17.23 1.59
C GLY A 123 -11.51 -17.38 0.23
N LEU A 124 -10.58 -16.48 -0.10
CA LEU A 124 -10.01 -16.37 -1.44
C LEU A 124 -8.71 -17.16 -1.60
N VAL A 125 -7.84 -17.16 -0.58
CA VAL A 125 -6.50 -17.78 -0.67
C VAL A 125 -6.52 -19.23 -0.20
N LEU A 126 -7.17 -19.53 0.94
CA LEU A 126 -7.20 -20.88 1.50
C LEU A 126 -8.41 -21.68 1.00
N GLY A 127 -9.58 -21.06 0.90
CA GLY A 127 -10.84 -21.71 0.55
C GLY A 127 -11.00 -21.93 -0.95
N SER A 128 -11.43 -20.92 -1.69
CA SER A 128 -11.64 -21.02 -3.15
C SER A 128 -10.34 -21.05 -3.95
N GLN A 129 -9.25 -20.63 -3.36
CA GLN A 129 -7.92 -20.61 -3.96
C GLN A 129 -7.82 -19.81 -5.28
N VAL A 130 -8.66 -18.81 -5.45
CA VAL A 130 -8.70 -17.95 -6.65
C VAL A 130 -7.66 -16.82 -6.60
N SER A 131 -7.09 -16.54 -5.43
CA SER A 131 -6.13 -15.46 -5.22
C SER A 131 -4.85 -15.97 -4.55
N THR A 132 -3.71 -15.33 -4.87
CA THR A 132 -2.42 -15.55 -4.21
C THR A 132 -2.24 -14.67 -3.00
N ASP A 133 -2.76 -13.43 -3.07
CA ASP A 133 -2.69 -12.44 -2.00
C ASP A 133 -3.93 -11.54 -2.02
N VAL A 134 -4.30 -11.03 -0.86
CA VAL A 134 -5.42 -10.11 -0.69
C VAL A 134 -5.14 -9.13 0.43
N SER A 135 -5.49 -7.87 0.20
CA SER A 135 -5.42 -6.80 1.19
C SER A 135 -6.74 -6.07 1.32
N ALA A 136 -6.95 -5.43 2.46
CA ALA A 136 -8.06 -4.54 2.72
C ALA A 136 -7.56 -3.35 3.57
N GLN A 137 -7.97 -2.14 3.24
CA GLN A 137 -7.53 -0.93 3.92
C GLN A 137 -8.65 0.10 4.01
N GLN A 138 -8.86 0.65 5.21
CA GLN A 138 -9.62 1.88 5.44
C GLN A 138 -8.62 3.05 5.50
N ASP A 139 -8.72 3.98 4.56
CA ASP A 139 -7.91 5.21 4.53
C ASP A 139 -8.82 6.40 4.83
N SER A 140 -8.85 6.83 6.09
CA SER A 140 -9.58 8.02 6.53
C SER A 140 -8.65 9.22 6.50
N ARG A 141 -8.81 10.07 5.47
CA ARG A 141 -8.04 11.32 5.33
C ARG A 141 -8.82 12.48 5.96
N LYS A 142 -8.26 13.68 5.93
CA LYS A 142 -8.80 14.85 6.63
C LYS A 142 -10.27 15.17 6.29
N TRP A 143 -10.67 15.09 5.01
CA TRP A 143 -12.01 15.50 4.56
C TRP A 143 -12.89 14.36 4.05
N ALA A 144 -12.27 13.29 3.59
CA ALA A 144 -12.96 12.13 3.03
C ALA A 144 -12.10 10.90 3.27
N GLY A 145 -12.65 9.73 2.97
CA GLY A 145 -11.92 8.47 3.05
C GLY A 145 -12.25 7.53 1.91
N ALA A 146 -11.49 6.46 1.84
CA ALA A 146 -11.73 5.34 0.95
C ALA A 146 -11.56 4.02 1.71
N PHE A 147 -12.35 3.03 1.33
CA PHE A 147 -12.11 1.64 1.70
C PHE A 147 -11.66 0.91 0.45
N GLU A 148 -10.50 0.27 0.51
CA GLU A 148 -9.88 -0.39 -0.63
C GLU A 148 -9.70 -1.87 -0.36
N ILE A 149 -9.96 -2.70 -1.36
CA ILE A 149 -9.63 -4.12 -1.39
C ILE A 149 -8.85 -4.39 -2.66
N SER A 150 -7.68 -5.02 -2.53
CA SER A 150 -6.87 -5.46 -3.66
C SER A 150 -6.64 -6.96 -3.55
N ALA A 151 -6.71 -7.68 -4.66
CA ALA A 151 -6.46 -9.10 -4.72
C ALA A 151 -5.75 -9.49 -6.02
N GLU A 152 -4.64 -10.23 -5.88
CA GLU A 152 -3.90 -10.80 -7.00
C GLU A 152 -4.52 -12.14 -7.40
N VAL A 153 -4.73 -12.33 -8.69
CA VAL A 153 -5.35 -13.54 -9.25
C VAL A 153 -4.32 -14.68 -9.29
N LYS A 154 -4.72 -15.85 -8.78
CA LYS A 154 -3.92 -17.06 -8.86
C LYS A 154 -3.92 -17.64 -10.27
N ASP A 155 -2.79 -18.20 -10.70
CA ASP A 155 -2.67 -18.88 -12.01
C ASP A 155 -3.79 -19.92 -12.20
N GLY A 156 -4.40 -19.90 -13.40
CA GLY A 156 -5.53 -20.77 -13.75
C GLY A 156 -6.90 -20.20 -13.42
N HIS A 157 -6.97 -19.04 -12.76
CA HIS A 157 -8.20 -18.30 -12.45
C HIS A 157 -8.26 -16.96 -13.22
N ASN A 158 -9.37 -16.26 -13.10
CA ASN A 158 -9.59 -14.96 -13.75
C ASN A 158 -10.08 -13.90 -12.75
N THR A 159 -10.07 -12.65 -13.18
CA THR A 159 -10.44 -11.49 -12.36
C THR A 159 -11.91 -11.52 -11.94
N ASP A 160 -12.81 -12.08 -12.75
CA ASP A 160 -14.24 -12.17 -12.43
C ASP A 160 -14.49 -13.16 -11.26
N GLU A 161 -13.73 -14.25 -11.20
CA GLU A 161 -13.81 -15.20 -10.08
C GLU A 161 -13.36 -14.55 -8.77
N VAL A 162 -12.29 -13.77 -8.80
CA VAL A 162 -11.77 -13.03 -7.65
C VAL A 162 -12.77 -11.97 -7.20
N GLU A 163 -13.32 -11.17 -8.12
CA GLU A 163 -14.34 -10.16 -7.81
C GLU A 163 -15.56 -10.77 -7.13
N LYS A 164 -16.10 -11.86 -7.68
CA LYS A 164 -17.24 -12.58 -7.10
C LYS A 164 -16.91 -13.15 -5.71
N ALA A 165 -15.70 -13.63 -5.50
CA ALA A 165 -15.29 -14.16 -4.20
C ALA A 165 -15.17 -13.03 -3.15
N ILE A 166 -14.65 -11.85 -3.53
CA ILE A 166 -14.67 -10.66 -2.66
C ILE A 166 -16.11 -10.26 -2.33
N GLU A 167 -16.96 -10.11 -3.35
CA GLU A 167 -18.37 -9.73 -3.16
C GLU A 167 -19.11 -10.68 -2.22
N LYS A 168 -18.85 -11.96 -2.34
CA LYS A 168 -19.45 -12.98 -1.44
C LYS A 168 -19.09 -12.75 0.03
N GLU A 169 -17.83 -12.47 0.34
CA GLU A 169 -17.41 -12.20 1.71
C GLU A 169 -17.96 -10.87 2.24
N LEU A 170 -18.04 -9.83 1.38
CA LEU A 170 -18.66 -8.57 1.75
C LEU A 170 -20.16 -8.70 1.99
N GLU A 171 -20.87 -9.49 1.18
CA GLU A 171 -22.30 -9.74 1.36
C GLU A 171 -22.60 -10.47 2.68
N ARG A 172 -21.75 -11.38 3.09
CA ARG A 172 -21.86 -12.03 4.40
C ARG A 172 -21.77 -11.03 5.54
N LEU A 173 -20.87 -10.03 5.45
CA LEU A 173 -20.77 -8.96 6.46
C LEU A 173 -21.96 -8.01 6.46
N LYS A 174 -22.72 -7.90 5.35
CA LYS A 174 -23.95 -7.11 5.29
C LYS A 174 -25.16 -7.85 5.88
N THR A 175 -25.20 -9.17 5.71
CA THR A 175 -26.39 -9.98 6.01
C THR A 175 -26.28 -10.75 7.32
N GLU A 176 -25.07 -11.21 7.67
CA GLU A 176 -24.82 -11.99 8.88
C GLU A 176 -24.19 -11.09 9.96
N ASP A 177 -24.55 -11.33 11.21
CA ASP A 177 -23.89 -10.67 12.33
C ASP A 177 -22.49 -11.28 12.55
N VAL A 178 -21.51 -10.42 12.84
CA VAL A 178 -20.18 -10.90 13.21
C VAL A 178 -20.25 -11.62 14.56
N PRO A 179 -19.75 -12.88 14.65
CA PRO A 179 -19.69 -13.59 15.92
C PRO A 179 -18.95 -12.79 17.00
N ALA A 180 -19.48 -12.81 18.22
CA ALA A 180 -18.92 -12.02 19.33
C ALA A 180 -17.44 -12.33 19.60
N GLU A 181 -17.04 -13.59 19.46
CA GLU A 181 -15.65 -14.02 19.63
C GLU A 181 -14.74 -13.42 18.54
N GLU A 182 -15.20 -13.43 17.27
CA GLU A 182 -14.44 -12.85 16.14
C GLU A 182 -14.29 -11.34 16.31
N LEU A 183 -15.36 -10.66 16.68
CA LEU A 183 -15.33 -9.21 16.93
C LEU A 183 -14.39 -8.88 18.10
N GLN A 184 -14.49 -9.62 19.21
CA GLN A 184 -13.62 -9.39 20.38
C GLN A 184 -12.15 -9.65 20.05
N LYS A 185 -11.85 -10.69 19.26
CA LYS A 185 -10.47 -10.95 18.79
C LYS A 185 -9.91 -9.78 18.00
N VAL A 186 -10.68 -9.21 17.08
CA VAL A 186 -10.27 -8.04 16.30
C VAL A 186 -9.97 -6.84 17.20
N LYS A 187 -10.86 -6.54 18.14
CA LYS A 187 -10.67 -5.45 19.11
C LYS A 187 -9.42 -5.65 19.96
N ASN A 188 -9.19 -6.87 20.47
CA ASN A 188 -8.00 -7.19 21.25
C ASN A 188 -6.71 -7.04 20.42
N ASN A 189 -6.74 -7.44 19.14
CA ASN A 189 -5.60 -7.28 18.25
C ASN A 189 -5.29 -5.80 17.99
N PHE A 190 -6.32 -4.98 17.83
CA PHE A 190 -6.18 -3.52 17.68
C PHE A 190 -5.53 -2.94 18.94
N ALA A 191 -6.10 -3.17 20.12
CA ALA A 191 -5.55 -2.69 21.39
C ALA A 191 -4.08 -3.12 21.59
N ALA A 192 -3.75 -4.38 21.28
CA ALA A 192 -2.40 -4.87 21.36
C ALA A 192 -1.44 -4.19 20.36
N ALA A 193 -1.94 -3.84 19.16
CA ALA A 193 -1.16 -3.12 18.17
C ALA A 193 -0.89 -1.68 18.62
N GLU A 194 -1.91 -0.97 19.13
CA GLU A 194 -1.77 0.38 19.68
C GLU A 194 -0.79 0.40 20.87
N TYR A 195 -0.91 -0.55 21.79
CA TYR A 195 0.02 -0.66 22.93
C TYR A 195 1.48 -0.85 22.49
N ARG A 196 1.71 -1.69 21.45
CA ARG A 196 3.08 -1.88 20.92
C ARG A 196 3.68 -0.61 20.32
N LYS A 197 2.87 0.29 19.78
CA LYS A 197 3.35 1.58 19.26
C LYS A 197 3.91 2.49 20.37
N LEU A 198 3.53 2.27 21.64
CA LEU A 198 4.04 3.03 22.78
C LEU A 198 5.42 2.56 23.28
N SER A 199 5.97 1.49 22.72
CA SER A 199 7.23 0.89 23.19
C SER A 199 8.50 1.64 22.76
N ALA A 200 8.41 2.62 21.85
CA ALA A 200 9.54 3.40 21.36
C ALA A 200 9.13 4.81 20.94
N ASN A 201 10.07 5.76 20.98
CA ASN A 201 9.80 7.16 20.64
C ASN A 201 9.35 7.37 19.19
N THR A 202 9.95 6.64 18.24
CA THR A 202 9.63 6.80 16.82
C THR A 202 8.18 6.47 16.48
N PRO A 203 7.60 5.32 16.88
CA PRO A 203 6.18 5.06 16.67
C PRO A 203 5.25 6.08 17.34
N ILE A 204 5.60 6.56 18.55
CA ILE A 204 4.83 7.61 19.23
C ILE A 204 4.86 8.90 18.40
N LEU A 205 6.04 9.31 17.94
CA LEU A 205 6.21 10.50 17.10
C LEU A 205 5.35 10.43 15.84
N PHE A 206 5.39 9.32 15.12
CA PHE A 206 4.60 9.16 13.91
C PHE A 206 3.09 9.17 14.18
N GLN A 207 2.61 8.54 15.25
CA GLN A 207 1.19 8.62 15.63
C GLN A 207 0.76 10.07 15.84
N LEU A 208 1.53 10.85 16.59
CA LEU A 208 1.23 12.25 16.84
C LEU A 208 1.24 13.07 15.56
N ILE A 209 2.25 12.89 14.68
CA ILE A 209 2.36 13.58 13.40
C ILE A 209 1.14 13.29 12.51
N PHE A 210 0.79 12.00 12.34
CA PHE A 210 -0.32 11.62 11.47
C PHE A 210 -1.66 12.11 12.00
N ASN A 211 -1.94 11.94 13.28
CA ASN A 211 -3.20 12.37 13.86
C ASN A 211 -3.35 13.91 13.87
N GLU A 212 -2.28 14.64 14.18
CA GLU A 212 -2.26 16.11 14.09
C GLU A 212 -2.48 16.59 12.65
N GLY A 213 -1.79 16.00 11.69
CA GLY A 213 -1.94 16.33 10.27
C GLY A 213 -3.34 16.03 9.73
N LEU A 214 -4.01 15.02 10.25
CA LEU A 214 -5.38 14.66 9.89
C LEU A 214 -6.42 15.55 10.60
N GLY A 215 -6.13 16.07 11.79
CA GLY A 215 -7.03 17.00 12.45
C GLY A 215 -6.94 17.08 13.96
N ASP A 216 -6.59 16.01 14.68
CA ASP A 216 -6.55 16.01 16.14
C ASP A 216 -5.63 14.92 16.70
N TRP A 217 -4.50 15.32 17.26
CA TRP A 217 -3.56 14.38 17.88
C TRP A 217 -4.12 13.67 19.12
N HIS A 218 -5.16 14.22 19.79
CA HIS A 218 -5.78 13.57 20.95
C HIS A 218 -6.44 12.23 20.59
N GLU A 219 -6.66 11.97 19.30
CA GLU A 219 -7.19 10.70 18.81
C GLU A 219 -6.31 9.51 19.21
N VAL A 220 -4.99 9.70 19.37
CA VAL A 220 -4.07 8.70 19.91
C VAL A 220 -4.55 8.13 21.26
N ASN A 221 -5.20 8.96 22.09
CA ASN A 221 -5.68 8.56 23.41
C ASN A 221 -7.10 8.00 23.41
N THR A 222 -7.90 8.25 22.38
CA THR A 222 -9.34 7.97 22.36
C THR A 222 -9.75 6.88 21.37
N ALA A 223 -8.94 6.60 20.35
CA ALA A 223 -9.25 5.67 19.29
C ALA A 223 -9.55 4.25 19.81
N ASP A 224 -8.74 3.73 20.75
CA ASP A 224 -8.97 2.39 21.30
C ASP A 224 -10.34 2.27 21.97
N ALA A 225 -10.72 3.21 22.81
CA ALA A 225 -12.02 3.18 23.48
C ALA A 225 -13.18 3.21 22.47
N LYS A 226 -13.04 3.97 21.37
CA LYS A 226 -14.05 4.03 20.31
C LYS A 226 -14.11 2.73 19.51
N ILE A 227 -12.98 2.09 19.23
CA ILE A 227 -12.91 0.76 18.61
C ILE A 227 -13.54 -0.31 19.53
N GLN A 228 -13.23 -0.28 20.84
CA GLN A 228 -13.81 -1.21 21.80
C GLN A 228 -15.35 -1.07 21.90
N ALA A 229 -15.89 0.11 21.68
CA ALA A 229 -17.33 0.36 21.69
C ALA A 229 -18.07 -0.15 20.43
N VAL A 230 -17.39 -0.47 19.33
CA VAL A 230 -18.02 -0.94 18.09
C VAL A 230 -18.78 -2.23 18.31
N THR A 231 -20.01 -2.31 17.80
CA THR A 231 -20.90 -3.49 17.91
C THR A 231 -20.98 -4.24 16.57
N ALA A 232 -21.48 -5.48 16.58
CA ALA A 232 -21.79 -6.24 15.36
C ALA A 232 -22.83 -5.50 14.49
N SER A 233 -23.78 -4.82 15.13
CA SER A 233 -24.78 -3.97 14.45
C SER A 233 -24.13 -2.77 13.74
N ASP A 234 -23.10 -2.16 14.33
CA ASP A 234 -22.35 -1.08 13.67
C ASP A 234 -21.61 -1.58 12.45
N VAL A 235 -20.96 -2.75 12.53
CA VAL A 235 -20.31 -3.37 11.37
C VAL A 235 -21.33 -3.59 10.26
N LYS A 236 -22.45 -4.21 10.54
CA LYS A 236 -23.52 -4.48 9.56
C LYS A 236 -24.08 -3.19 8.94
N ARG A 237 -24.28 -2.16 9.76
CA ARG A 237 -24.76 -0.84 9.34
C ARG A 237 -23.80 -0.18 8.35
N VAL A 238 -22.50 -0.10 8.68
CA VAL A 238 -21.52 0.53 7.78
C VAL A 238 -21.32 -0.27 6.50
N MET A 239 -21.39 -1.60 6.56
CA MET A 239 -21.36 -2.46 5.37
C MET A 239 -22.54 -2.14 4.44
N GLY A 240 -23.75 -2.03 4.94
CA GLY A 240 -24.94 -1.64 4.16
C GLY A 240 -24.90 -0.19 3.65
N GLN A 241 -24.27 0.71 4.39
CA GLN A 241 -24.22 2.12 4.05
C GLN A 241 -23.17 2.46 2.98
N TYR A 242 -21.94 1.94 3.10
CA TYR A 242 -20.81 2.33 2.28
C TYR A 242 -20.49 1.36 1.15
N PHE A 243 -20.66 0.05 1.34
CA PHE A 243 -20.29 -0.98 0.35
C PHE A 243 -21.38 -1.24 -0.69
N LYS A 244 -21.92 -0.17 -1.22
CA LYS A 244 -22.93 -0.21 -2.30
C LYS A 244 -22.24 -0.20 -3.66
N LYS A 245 -22.90 -0.80 -4.65
CA LYS A 245 -22.39 -0.85 -6.03
C LYS A 245 -22.26 0.54 -6.63
N GLU A 246 -23.19 1.45 -6.34
CA GLU A 246 -23.18 2.84 -6.81
C GLU A 246 -22.01 3.65 -6.25
N ASN A 247 -21.51 3.27 -5.06
CA ASN A 247 -20.40 3.93 -4.38
C ASN A 247 -19.03 3.34 -4.72
N ARG A 248 -18.98 2.39 -5.68
CA ARG A 248 -17.81 1.57 -5.97
C ARG A 248 -17.08 2.02 -7.22
N ALA A 249 -15.74 1.99 -7.17
CA ALA A 249 -14.86 1.96 -8.33
C ALA A 249 -14.13 0.61 -8.36
N VAL A 250 -14.02 0.01 -9.55
CA VAL A 250 -13.32 -1.26 -9.77
C VAL A 250 -12.26 -1.05 -10.85
N ALA A 251 -11.01 -1.37 -10.55
CA ALA A 251 -9.93 -1.45 -11.51
C ALA A 251 -9.54 -2.92 -11.70
N VAL A 252 -9.58 -3.35 -12.95
CA VAL A 252 -9.20 -4.70 -13.36
C VAL A 252 -7.94 -4.60 -14.21
N TYR A 253 -6.88 -5.22 -13.73
CA TYR A 253 -5.64 -5.32 -14.47
C TYR A 253 -5.50 -6.73 -15.03
N THR A 254 -5.34 -6.82 -16.33
CA THR A 254 -5.00 -8.06 -17.02
C THR A 254 -3.55 -8.02 -17.49
N ARG A 255 -2.92 -9.17 -17.60
CA ARG A 255 -1.55 -9.25 -18.08
C ARG A 255 -1.50 -8.92 -19.56
N LYS A 256 -0.60 -8.00 -19.94
CA LYS A 256 -0.36 -7.68 -21.35
C LYS A 256 0.16 -8.90 -22.09
N ALA A 257 -0.43 -9.18 -23.25
CA ALA A 257 -0.01 -10.28 -24.10
C ALA A 257 1.49 -10.15 -24.46
N GLY A 258 2.26 -11.21 -24.24
CA GLY A 258 3.72 -11.21 -24.48
C GLY A 258 4.57 -10.76 -23.30
N SER A 259 4.03 -10.16 -22.26
CA SER A 259 4.70 -10.05 -20.97
C SER A 259 4.61 -11.42 -20.28
N GLY A 260 5.74 -12.08 -20.16
CA GLY A 260 5.81 -13.47 -19.69
C GLY A 260 5.01 -13.71 -18.43
N SER A 261 4.29 -14.83 -18.41
CA SER A 261 3.70 -15.34 -17.19
C SER A 261 4.77 -15.44 -16.11
N SER A 262 4.38 -15.28 -14.84
CA SER A 262 5.20 -15.74 -13.71
C SER A 262 5.23 -17.28 -13.58
N THR A 263 4.92 -18.01 -14.67
CA THR A 263 5.44 -19.37 -14.79
C THR A 263 6.93 -19.24 -14.60
N GLU A 264 7.44 -19.85 -13.55
CA GLU A 264 8.87 -19.88 -13.28
C GLU A 264 9.57 -20.13 -14.61
N ASP A 265 10.47 -19.22 -14.95
CA ASP A 265 11.33 -19.36 -16.11
C ASP A 265 11.77 -20.82 -16.20
N PRO A 266 11.46 -21.56 -17.27
CA PRO A 266 11.77 -22.99 -17.35
C PRO A 266 13.24 -23.28 -17.04
N ASP A 267 14.11 -22.30 -17.28
CA ASP A 267 15.50 -22.36 -16.93
C ASP A 267 15.79 -22.35 -15.42
N MET A 268 14.82 -21.95 -14.60
CA MET A 268 14.90 -22.02 -13.13
C MET A 268 14.58 -23.41 -12.58
N ASN A 269 14.14 -24.34 -13.42
CA ASN A 269 13.98 -25.73 -13.05
C ASN A 269 15.35 -26.31 -12.67
N GLY A 270 15.44 -26.85 -11.46
CA GLY A 270 16.70 -27.35 -10.90
C GLY A 270 17.48 -26.38 -10.02
N LEU A 271 17.01 -25.13 -9.85
CA LEU A 271 17.55 -24.23 -8.84
C LEU A 271 16.88 -24.47 -7.47
N SER A 272 17.68 -24.34 -6.41
CA SER A 272 17.15 -24.43 -5.05
C SER A 272 16.23 -23.23 -4.73
N PRO A 273 15.31 -23.33 -3.73
CA PRO A 273 14.46 -22.21 -3.30
C PRO A 273 15.25 -20.94 -2.96
N GLU A 274 16.46 -21.08 -2.42
CA GLU A 274 17.35 -19.96 -2.07
C GLU A 274 18.00 -19.32 -3.31
N GLN A 275 18.19 -20.08 -4.39
CA GLN A 275 18.79 -19.60 -5.64
C GLN A 275 17.79 -18.89 -6.55
N LYS A 276 16.49 -19.19 -6.47
CA LYS A 276 15.47 -18.62 -7.33
C LYS A 276 15.34 -17.09 -7.24
N PRO A 277 15.35 -16.45 -6.04
CA PRO A 277 15.36 -14.98 -5.94
C PRO A 277 16.58 -14.35 -6.61
N VAL A 278 17.75 -14.95 -6.42
CA VAL A 278 19.00 -14.49 -7.04
C VAL A 278 18.94 -14.63 -8.57
N ALA A 279 18.40 -15.75 -9.08
CA ALA A 279 18.21 -15.96 -10.51
C ALA A 279 17.28 -14.91 -11.15
N ARG A 280 16.20 -14.49 -10.46
CA ARG A 280 15.31 -13.40 -10.93
C ARG A 280 16.05 -12.08 -11.03
N GLN A 281 16.85 -11.70 -10.04
CA GLN A 281 17.66 -10.49 -10.07
C GLN A 281 18.69 -10.53 -11.22
N ILE A 282 19.35 -11.65 -11.43
CA ILE A 282 20.28 -11.85 -12.54
C ILE A 282 19.58 -11.70 -13.89
N THR A 283 18.39 -12.30 -14.05
CA THR A 283 17.59 -12.17 -15.28
C THR A 283 17.28 -10.71 -15.58
N ALA A 284 16.81 -9.96 -14.59
CA ALA A 284 16.49 -8.53 -14.74
C ALA A 284 17.73 -7.71 -15.13
N ALA A 285 18.88 -7.97 -14.50
CA ALA A 285 20.14 -7.29 -14.82
C ALA A 285 20.60 -7.59 -16.26
N ILE A 286 20.57 -8.86 -16.71
CA ILE A 286 20.95 -9.26 -18.06
C ILE A 286 19.99 -8.65 -19.10
N GLN A 287 18.69 -8.60 -18.82
CA GLN A 287 17.71 -7.99 -19.74
C GLN A 287 17.91 -6.48 -19.94
N GLY A 288 18.38 -5.79 -18.91
CA GLY A 288 18.73 -4.37 -18.97
C GLY A 288 20.07 -4.07 -19.68
N GLU A 289 20.93 -5.08 -19.86
CA GLU A 289 22.25 -4.87 -20.44
C GLU A 289 22.18 -4.87 -21.98
N ASN A 290 22.83 -3.88 -22.60
CA ASN A 290 22.90 -3.71 -24.06
C ASN A 290 24.34 -3.81 -24.61
N ASP A 291 25.35 -3.92 -23.76
CA ASP A 291 26.74 -4.11 -24.18
C ASP A 291 27.03 -5.57 -24.51
N THR A 292 26.95 -5.90 -25.80
CA THR A 292 27.23 -7.26 -26.29
C THR A 292 28.66 -7.71 -26.00
N ALA A 293 29.64 -6.80 -26.04
CA ALA A 293 31.05 -7.14 -25.77
C ALA A 293 31.25 -7.47 -24.28
N GLY A 294 30.65 -6.69 -23.39
CA GLY A 294 30.62 -6.95 -21.94
C GLY A 294 29.95 -8.27 -21.59
N LEU A 295 28.80 -8.55 -22.21
CA LEU A 295 28.09 -9.84 -22.04
C LEU A 295 28.94 -11.04 -22.49
N LYS A 296 29.64 -10.96 -23.65
CA LYS A 296 30.53 -11.99 -24.11
C LYS A 296 31.71 -12.24 -23.15
N ALA A 297 32.29 -11.14 -22.60
CA ALA A 297 33.37 -11.26 -21.63
C ALA A 297 32.90 -11.88 -20.30
N GLN A 298 31.67 -11.55 -19.84
CA GLN A 298 31.07 -12.21 -18.68
C GLN A 298 30.79 -13.68 -18.92
N LEU A 299 30.24 -14.03 -20.08
CA LEU A 299 29.97 -15.42 -20.46
C LEU A 299 31.27 -16.28 -20.39
N ALA A 300 32.34 -15.83 -21.02
CA ALA A 300 33.61 -16.51 -21.01
C ALA A 300 34.20 -16.74 -19.60
N LYS A 301 34.04 -15.76 -18.70
CA LYS A 301 34.46 -15.87 -17.30
C LYS A 301 33.65 -16.91 -16.53
N ILE A 302 32.34 -16.96 -16.73
CA ILE A 302 31.47 -17.91 -16.03
C ILE A 302 31.69 -19.33 -16.54
N GLU A 303 31.88 -19.51 -17.87
CA GLU A 303 32.20 -20.81 -18.49
C GLU A 303 33.51 -21.34 -17.98
N ALA A 304 34.56 -20.52 -17.92
CA ALA A 304 35.87 -20.93 -17.40
C ALA A 304 35.80 -21.33 -15.91
N ALA A 305 34.99 -20.66 -15.12
CA ALA A 305 34.82 -20.94 -13.70
C ALA A 305 33.93 -22.17 -13.41
N LEU A 306 33.09 -22.59 -14.37
CA LEU A 306 32.10 -23.65 -14.16
C LEU A 306 32.74 -25.01 -13.84
N ALA A 307 33.86 -25.34 -14.46
CA ALA A 307 34.55 -26.65 -14.29
C ALA A 307 35.11 -26.82 -12.86
N SER A 308 35.50 -25.72 -12.20
CA SER A 308 36.06 -25.70 -10.84
C SER A 308 35.08 -25.28 -9.78
N ALA A 309 33.81 -25.02 -10.13
CA ALA A 309 32.82 -24.47 -9.22
C ALA A 309 32.28 -25.52 -8.25
N ASP A 310 31.95 -25.06 -7.04
CA ASP A 310 31.24 -25.87 -6.05
C ASP A 310 29.95 -26.45 -6.68
N PRO A 311 29.70 -27.78 -6.53
CA PRO A 311 28.50 -28.42 -7.05
C PRO A 311 27.18 -27.72 -6.70
N LYS A 312 27.10 -27.09 -5.54
CA LYS A 312 25.91 -26.29 -5.13
C LYS A 312 25.73 -25.02 -5.93
N LYS A 313 26.79 -24.44 -6.49
CA LYS A 313 26.75 -23.20 -7.29
C LYS A 313 26.59 -23.43 -8.78
N GLN A 314 26.91 -24.62 -9.25
CA GLN A 314 26.84 -24.96 -10.69
C GLN A 314 25.46 -24.77 -11.32
N PRO A 315 24.31 -25.12 -10.68
CA PRO A 315 22.99 -24.86 -11.26
C PRO A 315 22.75 -23.39 -11.59
N LEU A 316 23.10 -22.47 -10.68
CA LEU A 316 22.95 -21.03 -10.87
C LEU A 316 23.90 -20.52 -11.99
N GLN A 317 25.13 -21.01 -12.07
CA GLN A 317 26.07 -20.65 -13.14
C GLN A 317 25.59 -21.12 -14.52
N LYS A 318 25.07 -22.33 -14.63
CA LYS A 318 24.45 -22.84 -15.85
C LYS A 318 23.23 -22.01 -16.28
N PHE A 319 22.44 -21.58 -15.32
CA PHE A 319 21.33 -20.65 -15.56
C PHE A 319 21.83 -19.32 -16.13
N MET A 320 22.86 -18.72 -15.53
CA MET A 320 23.46 -17.46 -16.00
C MET A 320 23.98 -17.59 -17.45
N ILE A 321 24.69 -18.65 -17.76
CA ILE A 321 25.20 -18.93 -19.11
C ILE A 321 24.06 -18.93 -20.13
N ARG A 322 22.96 -19.65 -19.87
CA ARG A 322 21.80 -19.69 -20.77
C ARG A 322 21.20 -18.30 -20.99
N LYS A 323 21.02 -17.51 -19.92
CA LYS A 323 20.42 -16.15 -20.00
C LYS A 323 21.32 -15.17 -20.75
N ILE A 324 22.61 -15.17 -20.51
CA ILE A 324 23.57 -14.31 -21.22
C ILE A 324 23.62 -14.69 -22.70
N THR A 325 23.71 -15.98 -23.03
CA THR A 325 23.71 -16.44 -24.41
C THR A 325 22.44 -16.05 -25.16
N ALA A 326 21.29 -16.20 -24.54
CA ALA A 326 20.01 -15.79 -25.14
C ALA A 326 19.96 -14.28 -25.38
N ARG A 327 20.47 -13.47 -24.43
CA ARG A 327 20.52 -12.01 -24.59
C ARG A 327 21.46 -11.55 -25.69
N ILE A 328 22.64 -12.13 -25.79
CA ILE A 328 23.58 -11.87 -26.89
C ILE A 328 22.90 -12.16 -28.24
N ALA A 329 22.29 -13.34 -28.38
CA ALA A 329 21.60 -13.70 -29.63
C ALA A 329 20.43 -12.75 -29.96
N GLN A 330 19.75 -12.18 -28.96
CA GLN A 330 18.71 -11.18 -29.16
C GLN A 330 19.28 -9.84 -29.63
N LEU A 331 20.42 -9.40 -29.09
CA LEU A 331 21.07 -8.14 -29.46
C LEU A 331 21.70 -8.22 -30.85
N GLU A 332 22.23 -9.38 -31.25
CA GLU A 332 22.84 -9.59 -32.56
C GLU A 332 21.81 -9.70 -33.72
N LYS A 333 20.52 -9.88 -33.39
CA LYS A 333 19.41 -9.89 -34.38
C LYS A 333 18.78 -8.51 -34.61
N ARG A 334 19.17 -7.53 -33.84
CA ARG A 334 18.74 -6.13 -33.99
C ARG A 334 19.74 -5.34 -34.85
#